data_f079d46d0acd489fcf7d239f6e5332f1
#
_entry.id   f079d46d0acd489fcf7d239f6e5332f1
#
_cell.length_a   1.000
_cell.length_b   1.000
_cell.length_c   1.000
_cell.angle_alpha   90.00
_cell.angle_beta   90.00
_cell.angle_gamma   90.00
#
_symmetry.space_group_name_H-M   'P 1'
#
loop_
_entity.id
_entity.type
_entity.pdbx_description
1 polymer ?
#
loop_
_entity_poly.entity_id
_entity_poly.type
_entity_poly.pdbx_seq_one_letter_code
_entity_poly.pdbx_strand_id
1 'polypeptide(L)'
;MFRNCKYAIFDLDGTITDPKVGITTSAKYALSELGYKDQAEQDLTWMIGPPLLDTFIKLTGCDSKEAQKLIDKYRERYSVLGVHENTLYPGIKDFLEILKKKNICLAIASSKPTIFVEQILDDFNIKGYFTVIQGSDMAGKYVEKEDVLNIALEKLGIVCDEEKLSKAVMIGDRKFDVLAAKKIGIKSIAVTYGYAVEGEWDNLHADKFVSTTQELISLFSFNQ
;
A
#
# COMPACT_ATOMS: atom_id res chain seq x y z
N MET A 1 1.48 18.50 14.44
CA MET A 1 0.25 18.16 13.73
C MET A 1 -0.20 16.73 14.06
N PHE A 2 0.72 15.77 14.22
CA PHE A 2 0.42 14.37 14.56
C PHE A 2 0.72 14.01 16.03
N ARG A 3 0.85 15.02 16.92
CA ARG A 3 1.16 14.83 18.35
C ARG A 3 0.14 13.96 19.09
N ASN A 4 -1.12 14.04 18.68
CA ASN A 4 -2.22 13.29 19.31
C ASN A 4 -2.56 12.00 18.54
N CYS A 5 -1.73 11.61 17.56
CA CYS A 5 -1.95 10.38 16.81
C CYS A 5 -1.86 9.16 17.75
N LYS A 6 -2.84 8.28 17.64
CA LYS A 6 -2.93 7.01 18.37
C LYS A 6 -3.01 5.79 17.46
N TYR A 7 -3.37 6.01 16.20
CA TYR A 7 -3.54 4.96 15.20
C TYR A 7 -2.85 5.39 13.91
N ALA A 8 -1.84 4.65 13.49
CA ALA A 8 -1.16 4.86 12.21
C ALA A 8 -1.46 3.66 11.30
N ILE A 9 -2.17 3.94 10.21
CA ILE A 9 -2.54 2.95 9.21
C ILE A 9 -1.65 3.16 8.00
N PHE A 10 -1.04 2.10 7.49
CA PHE A 10 -0.08 2.16 6.41
C PHE A 10 -0.58 1.42 5.17
N ASP A 11 -0.31 1.95 3.99
CA ASP A 11 -0.17 1.10 2.83
C ASP A 11 1.14 0.30 2.91
N LEU A 12 1.30 -0.70 2.06
CA LEU A 12 2.50 -1.54 2.01
C LEU A 12 3.41 -1.15 0.85
N ASP A 13 2.93 -1.40 -0.39
CA ASP A 13 3.72 -1.21 -1.61
C ASP A 13 3.93 0.28 -1.89
N GLY A 14 5.18 0.71 -2.04
CA GLY A 14 5.51 2.13 -2.22
C GLY A 14 5.56 2.95 -0.92
N THR A 15 5.17 2.39 0.21
CA THR A 15 5.12 3.08 1.51
C THR A 15 6.05 2.45 2.54
N ILE A 16 5.91 1.18 2.82
CA ILE A 16 6.78 0.39 3.72
C ILE A 16 7.85 -0.33 2.90
N THR A 17 7.44 -0.95 1.79
CA THR A 17 8.32 -1.73 0.91
C THR A 17 8.35 -1.17 -0.51
N ASP A 18 9.48 -1.36 -1.18
CA ASP A 18 9.64 -1.23 -2.62
C ASP A 18 9.45 -2.59 -3.29
N PRO A 19 8.29 -2.85 -3.93
CA PRO A 19 7.96 -4.11 -4.58
C PRO A 19 8.34 -4.13 -6.06
N LYS A 20 9.07 -3.14 -6.56
CA LYS A 20 9.26 -2.89 -8.00
C LYS A 20 9.68 -4.15 -8.76
N VAL A 21 10.72 -4.82 -8.28
CA VAL A 21 11.27 -6.01 -8.97
C VAL A 21 10.22 -7.11 -9.03
N GLY A 22 9.60 -7.46 -7.91
CA GLY A 22 8.64 -8.54 -7.82
C GLY A 22 7.41 -8.33 -8.69
N ILE A 23 6.81 -7.14 -8.62
CA ILE A 23 5.60 -6.80 -9.37
C ILE A 23 5.89 -6.70 -10.86
N THR A 24 6.89 -5.90 -11.27
CA THR A 24 7.12 -5.66 -12.70
C THR A 24 7.63 -6.90 -13.42
N THR A 25 8.51 -7.70 -12.79
CA THR A 25 9.00 -8.94 -13.40
C THR A 25 7.89 -9.99 -13.52
N SER A 26 7.00 -10.08 -12.53
CA SER A 26 5.85 -11.00 -12.62
C SER A 26 4.82 -10.56 -13.65
N ALA A 27 4.63 -9.24 -13.83
CA ALA A 27 3.77 -8.71 -14.88
C ALA A 27 4.36 -8.98 -16.28
N LYS A 28 5.67 -8.73 -16.47
CA LYS A 28 6.37 -9.06 -17.72
C LYS A 28 6.30 -10.55 -18.05
N TYR A 29 6.47 -11.40 -17.06
CA TYR A 29 6.29 -12.84 -17.23
C TYR A 29 4.89 -13.17 -17.75
N ALA A 30 3.85 -12.69 -17.10
CA ALA A 30 2.46 -12.94 -17.51
C ALA A 30 2.16 -12.46 -18.94
N LEU A 31 2.60 -11.26 -19.26
CA LEU A 31 2.43 -10.65 -20.59
C LEU A 31 3.13 -11.46 -21.68
N SER A 32 4.37 -11.86 -21.42
CA SER A 32 5.16 -12.66 -22.40
C SER A 32 4.53 -14.02 -22.65
N GLU A 33 4.09 -14.73 -21.60
CA GLU A 33 3.47 -16.06 -21.71
C GLU A 33 2.15 -16.03 -22.48
N LEU A 34 1.40 -14.93 -22.40
CA LEU A 34 0.11 -14.77 -23.09
C LEU A 34 0.21 -13.95 -24.40
N GLY A 35 1.42 -13.72 -24.91
CA GLY A 35 1.65 -13.16 -26.23
C GLY A 35 1.66 -11.64 -26.31
N TYR A 36 1.59 -10.92 -25.20
CA TYR A 36 1.64 -9.44 -25.11
C TYR A 36 3.09 -8.95 -25.01
N LYS A 37 3.95 -9.33 -25.98
CA LYS A 37 5.40 -9.07 -25.92
C LYS A 37 5.75 -7.57 -25.92
N ASP A 38 5.06 -6.78 -26.73
CA ASP A 38 5.33 -5.33 -26.83
C ASP A 38 4.98 -4.61 -25.52
N GLN A 39 3.94 -5.04 -24.80
CA GLN A 39 3.56 -4.53 -23.50
C GLN A 39 4.56 -4.96 -22.42
N ALA A 40 5.13 -6.15 -22.54
CA ALA A 40 6.14 -6.65 -21.62
C ALA A 40 7.46 -5.85 -21.65
N GLU A 41 7.78 -5.18 -22.76
CA GLU A 41 8.97 -4.34 -22.87
C GLU A 41 8.78 -2.92 -22.29
N GLN A 42 7.57 -2.53 -21.95
CA GLN A 42 7.27 -1.20 -21.40
C GLN A 42 7.75 -1.05 -19.96
N ASP A 43 7.85 0.20 -19.48
CA ASP A 43 7.95 0.48 -18.05
C ASP A 43 6.60 0.21 -17.38
N LEU A 44 6.59 -0.77 -16.50
CA LEU A 44 5.40 -1.22 -15.77
C LEU A 44 5.33 -0.70 -14.33
N THR A 45 6.17 0.26 -13.96
CA THR A 45 6.19 0.81 -12.58
C THR A 45 4.87 1.45 -12.17
N TRP A 46 4.13 2.03 -13.11
CA TRP A 46 2.82 2.62 -12.86
C TRP A 46 1.74 1.61 -12.42
N MET A 47 1.98 0.30 -12.63
CA MET A 47 1.09 -0.78 -12.17
C MET A 47 1.17 -1.01 -10.66
N ILE A 48 2.15 -0.43 -9.97
CA ILE A 48 2.33 -0.61 -8.53
C ILE A 48 1.30 0.25 -7.79
N GLY A 49 0.48 -0.40 -6.97
CA GLY A 49 -0.58 0.22 -6.16
C GLY A 49 -2.00 -0.05 -6.66
N PRO A 50 -2.37 0.26 -7.92
CA PRO A 50 -3.70 -0.03 -8.43
C PRO A 50 -4.02 -1.53 -8.53
N PRO A 51 -5.33 -1.92 -8.54
CA PRO A 51 -5.76 -3.30 -8.76
C PRO A 51 -5.24 -3.88 -10.08
N LEU A 52 -4.76 -5.13 -10.05
CA LEU A 52 -4.17 -5.78 -11.23
C LEU A 52 -5.15 -5.91 -12.40
N LEU A 53 -6.44 -6.13 -12.13
CA LEU A 53 -7.46 -6.27 -13.17
C LEU A 53 -7.50 -5.02 -14.06
N ASP A 54 -7.65 -3.87 -13.42
CA ASP A 54 -7.77 -2.59 -14.12
C ASP A 54 -6.46 -2.23 -14.85
N THR A 55 -5.32 -2.54 -14.23
CA THR A 55 -4.02 -2.27 -14.82
C THR A 55 -3.75 -3.13 -16.05
N PHE A 56 -4.08 -4.42 -16.03
CA PHE A 56 -3.95 -5.27 -17.21
C PHE A 56 -4.92 -4.89 -18.33
N ILE A 57 -6.18 -4.59 -18.02
CA ILE A 57 -7.14 -4.07 -19.02
C ILE A 57 -6.61 -2.79 -19.67
N LYS A 58 -6.15 -1.84 -18.85
CA LYS A 58 -5.59 -0.56 -19.35
C LYS A 58 -4.37 -0.76 -20.23
N LEU A 59 -3.46 -1.68 -19.85
CA LEU A 59 -2.21 -1.91 -20.56
C LEU A 59 -2.42 -2.61 -21.91
N THR A 60 -3.33 -3.58 -21.96
CA THR A 60 -3.47 -4.48 -23.12
C THR A 60 -4.70 -4.19 -23.97
N GLY A 61 -5.70 -3.48 -23.44
CA GLY A 61 -6.99 -3.28 -24.07
C GLY A 61 -7.87 -4.54 -24.11
N CYS A 62 -7.49 -5.59 -23.37
CA CYS A 62 -8.24 -6.84 -23.32
C CYS A 62 -9.51 -6.73 -22.47
N ASP A 63 -10.39 -7.72 -22.59
CA ASP A 63 -11.57 -7.84 -21.71
C ASP A 63 -11.18 -8.38 -20.31
N SER A 64 -12.14 -8.33 -19.37
CA SER A 64 -11.92 -8.78 -18.00
C SER A 64 -11.59 -10.27 -17.91
N LYS A 65 -12.06 -11.11 -18.83
CA LYS A 65 -11.78 -12.55 -18.84
C LYS A 65 -10.33 -12.83 -19.21
N GLU A 66 -9.81 -12.11 -20.20
CA GLU A 66 -8.40 -12.21 -20.59
C GLU A 66 -7.49 -11.59 -19.54
N ALA A 67 -7.87 -10.45 -18.96
CA ALA A 67 -7.15 -9.84 -17.84
C ALA A 67 -7.06 -10.79 -16.63
N GLN A 68 -8.10 -11.61 -16.37
CA GLN A 68 -8.04 -12.60 -15.31
C GLN A 68 -6.99 -13.68 -15.60
N LYS A 69 -6.83 -14.12 -16.85
CA LYS A 69 -5.76 -15.06 -17.22
C LYS A 69 -4.37 -14.45 -17.01
N LEU A 70 -4.21 -13.16 -17.31
CA LEU A 70 -2.96 -12.44 -17.03
C LEU A 70 -2.68 -12.40 -15.53
N ILE A 71 -3.70 -12.18 -14.70
CA ILE A 71 -3.57 -12.21 -13.23
C ILE A 71 -3.17 -13.61 -12.75
N ASP A 72 -3.81 -14.66 -13.27
CA ASP A 72 -3.51 -16.03 -12.89
C ASP A 72 -2.05 -16.36 -13.25
N LYS A 73 -1.61 -15.99 -14.45
CA LYS A 73 -0.23 -16.16 -14.89
C LYS A 73 0.78 -15.30 -14.09
N TYR A 74 0.41 -14.06 -13.76
CA TYR A 74 1.18 -13.20 -12.85
C TYR A 74 1.38 -13.89 -11.49
N ARG A 75 0.31 -14.46 -10.93
CA ARG A 75 0.32 -15.12 -9.62
C ARG A 75 1.18 -16.39 -9.60
N GLU A 76 1.31 -17.11 -10.71
CA GLU A 76 2.20 -18.28 -10.81
C GLU A 76 3.64 -17.90 -10.44
N ARG A 77 4.14 -16.77 -10.91
CA ARG A 77 5.48 -16.31 -10.57
C ARG A 77 5.50 -15.53 -9.25
N TYR A 78 4.52 -14.61 -9.07
CA TYR A 78 4.54 -13.69 -7.95
C TYR A 78 4.48 -14.43 -6.60
N SER A 79 3.63 -15.46 -6.47
CA SER A 79 3.46 -16.18 -5.21
C SER A 79 4.68 -16.97 -4.77
N VAL A 80 5.60 -17.32 -5.70
CA VAL A 80 6.78 -18.15 -5.44
C VAL A 80 8.06 -17.31 -5.37
N LEU A 81 8.19 -16.32 -6.24
CA LEU A 81 9.40 -15.50 -6.37
C LEU A 81 9.12 -14.02 -6.06
N GLY A 82 8.16 -13.43 -6.75
CA GLY A 82 7.92 -12.01 -6.72
C GLY A 82 7.58 -11.46 -5.34
N VAL A 83 6.90 -12.25 -4.52
CA VAL A 83 6.55 -11.87 -3.14
C VAL A 83 7.79 -11.64 -2.26
N HIS A 84 8.90 -12.29 -2.55
CA HIS A 84 10.18 -12.14 -1.85
C HIS A 84 11.11 -11.10 -2.50
N GLU A 85 10.78 -10.62 -3.71
CA GLU A 85 11.54 -9.60 -4.44
C GLU A 85 11.10 -8.19 -4.01
N ASN A 86 11.19 -7.92 -2.72
CA ASN A 86 10.88 -6.65 -2.08
C ASN A 86 12.09 -6.12 -1.31
N THR A 87 12.12 -4.79 -1.08
CA THR A 87 13.07 -4.18 -0.15
C THR A 87 12.34 -3.22 0.80
N LEU A 88 12.82 -3.08 2.03
CA LEU A 88 12.29 -2.04 2.92
C LEU A 88 12.83 -0.67 2.50
N TYR A 89 11.98 0.36 2.53
CA TYR A 89 12.50 1.71 2.42
C TYR A 89 13.42 2.03 3.61
N PRO A 90 14.55 2.74 3.36
CA PRO A 90 15.51 3.06 4.41
C PRO A 90 14.84 3.80 5.59
N GLY A 91 15.10 3.36 6.82
CA GLY A 91 14.56 3.97 8.04
C GLY A 91 13.13 3.56 8.44
N ILE A 92 12.42 2.76 7.63
CA ILE A 92 11.05 2.30 7.97
C ILE A 92 11.04 1.50 9.27
N LYS A 93 11.98 0.58 9.45
CA LYS A 93 12.02 -0.23 10.68
C LYS A 93 12.21 0.62 11.93
N ASP A 94 13.10 1.59 11.87
CA ASP A 94 13.31 2.55 12.96
C ASP A 94 12.04 3.37 13.24
N PHE A 95 11.34 3.77 12.16
CA PHE A 95 10.08 4.49 12.28
C PHE A 95 9.01 3.66 13.00
N LEU A 96 8.82 2.39 12.61
CA LEU A 96 7.87 1.48 13.29
C LEU A 96 8.21 1.31 14.77
N GLU A 97 9.49 1.17 15.11
CA GLU A 97 9.95 1.11 16.50
C GLU A 97 9.64 2.39 17.29
N ILE A 98 9.86 3.56 16.69
CA ILE A 98 9.53 4.85 17.31
C ILE A 98 8.03 4.94 17.60
N LEU A 99 7.18 4.58 16.65
CA LEU A 99 5.74 4.60 16.83
C LEU A 99 5.28 3.64 17.94
N LYS A 100 5.84 2.43 17.97
CA LYS A 100 5.56 1.43 19.01
C LYS A 100 5.97 1.92 20.40
N LYS A 101 7.17 2.52 20.55
CA LYS A 101 7.63 3.15 21.80
C LYS A 101 6.71 4.28 22.28
N LYS A 102 6.00 4.95 21.36
CA LYS A 102 5.00 5.98 21.67
C LYS A 102 3.60 5.42 21.93
N ASN A 103 3.44 4.10 21.99
CA ASN A 103 2.15 3.43 22.16
C ASN A 103 1.14 3.83 21.07
N ILE A 104 1.60 4.04 19.84
CA ILE A 104 0.75 4.23 18.67
C ILE A 104 0.41 2.84 18.12
N CYS A 105 -0.88 2.57 17.98
CA CYS A 105 -1.38 1.33 17.38
C CYS A 105 -1.15 1.35 15.87
N LEU A 106 -0.51 0.30 15.33
CA LEU A 106 -0.17 0.23 13.91
C LEU A 106 -1.05 -0.77 13.18
N ALA A 107 -1.47 -0.41 11.99
CA ALA A 107 -2.23 -1.29 11.10
C ALA A 107 -1.75 -1.18 9.66
N ILE A 108 -2.00 -2.23 8.87
CA ILE A 108 -1.88 -2.21 7.41
C ILE A 108 -3.27 -2.16 6.80
N ALA A 109 -3.42 -1.34 5.75
CA ALA A 109 -4.57 -1.33 4.84
C ALA A 109 -4.06 -1.25 3.40
N SER A 110 -3.97 -2.40 2.71
CA SER A 110 -3.38 -2.50 1.37
C SER A 110 -4.32 -3.16 0.36
N SER A 111 -4.30 -2.71 -0.89
CA SER A 111 -5.01 -3.37 -2.00
C SER A 111 -4.38 -4.70 -2.40
N LYS A 112 -3.17 -5.00 -1.92
CA LYS A 112 -2.52 -6.31 -2.08
C LYS A 112 -3.26 -7.38 -1.27
N PRO A 113 -3.40 -8.62 -1.75
CA PRO A 113 -4.00 -9.72 -0.99
C PRO A 113 -3.32 -9.95 0.36
N THR A 114 -4.13 -10.13 1.42
CA THR A 114 -3.66 -10.26 2.82
C THR A 114 -2.55 -11.31 2.98
N ILE A 115 -2.68 -12.45 2.29
CA ILE A 115 -1.68 -13.53 2.36
C ILE A 115 -0.29 -13.06 1.90
N PHE A 116 -0.20 -12.23 0.87
CA PHE A 116 1.08 -11.69 0.40
C PHE A 116 1.58 -10.56 1.31
N VAL A 117 0.67 -9.75 1.85
CA VAL A 117 1.03 -8.72 2.85
C VAL A 117 1.71 -9.39 4.04
N GLU A 118 1.08 -10.41 4.61
CA GLU A 118 1.61 -11.13 5.77
C GLU A 118 2.97 -11.76 5.49
N GLN A 119 3.12 -12.41 4.32
CA GLN A 119 4.38 -13.04 3.91
C GLN A 119 5.53 -12.02 3.80
N ILE A 120 5.28 -10.87 3.17
CA ILE A 120 6.27 -9.79 3.05
C ILE A 120 6.65 -9.25 4.44
N LEU A 121 5.68 -9.03 5.33
CA LEU A 121 5.96 -8.56 6.68
C LEU A 121 6.74 -9.59 7.52
N ASP A 122 6.51 -10.88 7.30
CA ASP A 122 7.26 -11.98 7.93
C ASP A 122 8.70 -12.03 7.42
N ASP A 123 8.93 -11.89 6.10
CA ASP A 123 10.27 -11.89 5.48
C ASP A 123 11.18 -10.79 6.08
N PHE A 124 10.60 -9.63 6.40
CA PHE A 124 11.34 -8.53 7.03
C PHE A 124 11.35 -8.56 8.57
N ASN A 125 10.69 -9.53 9.21
CA ASN A 125 10.52 -9.61 10.66
C ASN A 125 9.87 -8.35 11.25
N ILE A 126 8.86 -7.79 10.57
CA ILE A 126 8.14 -6.59 11.03
C ILE A 126 6.64 -6.82 11.28
N LYS A 127 6.11 -8.03 11.01
CA LYS A 127 4.69 -8.36 11.22
C LYS A 127 4.23 -8.08 12.65
N GLY A 128 5.06 -8.36 13.66
CA GLY A 128 4.77 -8.14 15.08
C GLY A 128 4.62 -6.67 15.52
N TYR A 129 4.87 -5.71 14.63
CA TYR A 129 4.56 -4.30 14.90
C TYR A 129 3.08 -3.98 14.72
N PHE A 130 2.36 -4.72 13.87
CA PHE A 130 1.01 -4.39 13.44
C PHE A 130 -0.03 -5.15 14.25
N THR A 131 -1.00 -4.42 14.79
CA THR A 131 -2.16 -4.97 15.51
C THR A 131 -3.19 -5.54 14.55
N VAL A 132 -3.34 -4.89 13.38
CA VAL A 132 -4.25 -5.29 12.31
C VAL A 132 -3.49 -5.31 10.99
N ILE A 133 -3.65 -6.40 10.24
CA ILE A 133 -3.17 -6.53 8.87
C ILE A 133 -4.38 -6.79 8.01
N GLN A 134 -4.72 -5.82 7.14
CA GLN A 134 -5.83 -5.89 6.22
C GLN A 134 -5.35 -5.66 4.81
N GLY A 135 -5.47 -6.68 4.00
CA GLY A 135 -5.33 -6.63 2.54
C GLY A 135 -6.65 -6.95 1.86
N SER A 136 -6.66 -6.97 0.53
CA SER A 136 -7.77 -7.53 -0.25
C SER A 136 -7.85 -9.06 -0.08
N ASP A 137 -8.89 -9.67 -0.63
CA ASP A 137 -8.93 -11.13 -0.77
C ASP A 137 -8.34 -11.60 -2.11
N MET A 138 -8.10 -12.90 -2.22
CA MET A 138 -7.59 -13.50 -3.45
C MET A 138 -8.64 -13.56 -4.57
N ALA A 139 -9.93 -13.45 -4.24
CA ALA A 139 -11.03 -13.46 -5.21
C ALA A 139 -11.31 -12.07 -5.79
N GLY A 140 -10.58 -11.04 -5.36
CA GLY A 140 -10.72 -9.68 -5.84
C GLY A 140 -11.87 -8.90 -5.19
N LYS A 141 -12.31 -9.29 -3.98
CA LYS A 141 -13.17 -8.46 -3.15
C LYS A 141 -12.35 -7.49 -2.31
N TYR A 142 -12.95 -6.34 -2.00
CA TYR A 142 -12.31 -5.33 -1.14
C TYR A 142 -10.94 -4.89 -1.69
N VAL A 143 -10.85 -4.68 -3.00
CA VAL A 143 -9.60 -4.23 -3.64
C VAL A 143 -9.42 -2.72 -3.57
N GLU A 144 -10.51 -1.99 -3.40
CA GLU A 144 -10.48 -0.54 -3.26
C GLU A 144 -9.87 -0.15 -1.91
N LYS A 145 -9.05 0.92 -1.94
CA LYS A 145 -8.37 1.40 -0.73
C LYS A 145 -9.36 1.77 0.39
N GLU A 146 -10.52 2.30 0.04
CA GLU A 146 -11.57 2.64 0.99
C GLU A 146 -12.09 1.41 1.75
N ASP A 147 -12.34 0.31 1.03
CA ASP A 147 -12.88 -0.91 1.64
C ASP A 147 -11.88 -1.51 2.64
N VAL A 148 -10.61 -1.69 2.22
CA VAL A 148 -9.58 -2.26 3.11
C VAL A 148 -9.29 -1.34 4.30
N LEU A 149 -9.36 -0.02 4.11
CA LEU A 149 -9.17 0.94 5.19
C LEU A 149 -10.33 0.88 6.19
N ASN A 150 -11.58 0.85 5.73
CA ASN A 150 -12.76 0.71 6.59
C ASN A 150 -12.69 -0.57 7.43
N ILE A 151 -12.40 -1.71 6.79
CA ILE A 151 -12.27 -2.99 7.49
C ILE A 151 -11.12 -2.94 8.54
N ALA A 152 -10.01 -2.30 8.20
CA ALA A 152 -8.92 -2.14 9.16
C ALA A 152 -9.34 -1.31 10.39
N LEU A 153 -10.09 -0.22 10.18
CA LEU A 153 -10.61 0.64 11.25
C LEU A 153 -11.68 -0.07 12.09
N GLU A 154 -12.53 -0.91 11.47
CA GLU A 154 -13.48 -1.76 12.18
C GLU A 154 -12.76 -2.77 13.09
N LYS A 155 -11.74 -3.45 12.57
CA LYS A 155 -10.92 -4.40 13.36
C LYS A 155 -10.15 -3.72 14.51
N LEU A 156 -9.80 -2.43 14.33
CA LEU A 156 -9.22 -1.60 15.40
C LEU A 156 -10.28 -1.13 16.42
N GLY A 157 -11.57 -1.30 16.15
CA GLY A 157 -12.66 -0.87 17.03
C GLY A 157 -12.80 0.64 17.12
N ILE A 158 -12.52 1.38 16.05
CA ILE A 158 -12.52 2.85 16.07
C ILE A 158 -13.49 3.50 15.06
N VAL A 159 -14.10 2.75 14.16
CA VAL A 159 -14.93 3.26 13.07
C VAL A 159 -16.16 4.07 13.56
N CYS A 160 -16.73 3.71 14.70
CA CYS A 160 -17.89 4.38 15.30
C CYS A 160 -17.53 5.37 16.42
N ASP A 161 -16.27 5.75 16.55
CA ASP A 161 -15.76 6.62 17.62
C ASP A 161 -15.03 7.82 17.01
N GLU A 162 -15.74 8.95 16.89
CA GLU A 162 -15.20 10.16 16.27
C GLU A 162 -13.93 10.67 16.97
N GLU A 163 -13.85 10.53 18.30
CA GLU A 163 -12.66 10.92 19.04
C GLU A 163 -11.45 10.07 18.66
N LYS A 164 -11.62 8.76 18.51
CA LYS A 164 -10.55 7.86 18.07
C LYS A 164 -10.20 8.08 16.61
N LEU A 165 -11.20 8.24 15.73
CA LEU A 165 -10.98 8.55 14.31
C LEU A 165 -10.16 9.82 14.13
N SER A 166 -10.43 10.88 14.92
CA SER A 166 -9.66 12.13 14.86
C SER A 166 -8.17 11.95 15.20
N LYS A 167 -7.82 10.85 15.86
CA LYS A 167 -6.45 10.47 16.24
C LYS A 167 -5.83 9.44 15.29
N ALA A 168 -6.52 9.09 14.20
CA ALA A 168 -6.04 8.17 13.17
C ALA A 168 -5.40 8.92 12.00
N VAL A 169 -4.43 8.27 11.35
CA VAL A 169 -3.79 8.78 10.14
C VAL A 169 -3.53 7.64 9.16
N MET A 170 -3.89 7.83 7.90
CA MET A 170 -3.49 6.99 6.78
C MET A 170 -2.17 7.49 6.20
N ILE A 171 -1.22 6.60 5.98
CA ILE A 171 0.09 6.88 5.39
C ILE A 171 0.22 6.02 4.13
N GLY A 172 0.36 6.67 2.98
CA GLY A 172 0.43 5.98 1.71
C GLY A 172 1.10 6.82 0.62
N ASP A 173 1.45 6.18 -0.50
CA ASP A 173 2.18 6.79 -1.61
C ASP A 173 1.31 7.07 -2.83
N ARG A 174 0.02 6.69 -2.81
CA ARG A 174 -0.90 6.88 -3.92
C ARG A 174 -2.08 7.76 -3.52
N LYS A 175 -2.66 8.42 -4.52
CA LYS A 175 -3.88 9.23 -4.32
C LYS A 175 -5.03 8.45 -3.66
N PHE A 176 -5.09 7.15 -3.88
CA PHE A 176 -6.13 6.29 -3.32
C PHE A 176 -6.14 6.29 -1.80
N ASP A 177 -4.95 6.36 -1.17
CA ASP A 177 -4.78 6.44 0.28
C ASP A 177 -5.36 7.73 0.84
N VAL A 178 -5.02 8.85 0.18
CA VAL A 178 -5.46 10.19 0.58
C VAL A 178 -6.97 10.35 0.37
N LEU A 179 -7.50 9.85 -0.76
CA LEU A 179 -8.93 9.90 -1.04
C LEU A 179 -9.75 9.07 -0.07
N ALA A 180 -9.30 7.85 0.24
CA ALA A 180 -9.94 6.98 1.22
C ALA A 180 -9.93 7.62 2.62
N ALA A 181 -8.79 8.13 3.07
CA ALA A 181 -8.67 8.84 4.33
C ALA A 181 -9.62 10.03 4.42
N LYS A 182 -9.68 10.85 3.37
CA LYS A 182 -10.57 12.01 3.28
C LYS A 182 -12.05 11.62 3.36
N LYS A 183 -12.44 10.56 2.64
CA LYS A 183 -13.83 10.08 2.63
C LYS A 183 -14.28 9.57 3.98
N ILE A 184 -13.38 8.90 4.71
CA ILE A 184 -13.63 8.38 6.07
C ILE A 184 -13.53 9.47 7.13
N GLY A 185 -12.86 10.58 6.85
CA GLY A 185 -12.68 11.70 7.78
C GLY A 185 -11.48 11.55 8.73
N ILE A 186 -10.47 10.74 8.35
CA ILE A 186 -9.20 10.65 9.07
C ILE A 186 -8.11 11.47 8.38
N LYS A 187 -7.02 11.76 9.08
CA LYS A 187 -5.87 12.46 8.51
C LYS A 187 -5.12 11.60 7.50
N SER A 188 -4.37 12.25 6.62
CA SER A 188 -3.53 11.60 5.63
C SER A 188 -2.12 12.18 5.57
N ILE A 189 -1.14 11.31 5.37
CA ILE A 189 0.24 11.66 5.02
C ILE A 189 0.55 10.98 3.69
N ALA A 190 0.81 11.79 2.67
CA ALA A 190 1.28 11.31 1.37
C ALA A 190 2.80 11.21 1.39
N VAL A 191 3.34 10.02 1.14
CA VAL A 191 4.77 9.83 0.93
C VAL A 191 5.06 9.92 -0.56
N THR A 192 6.04 10.75 -0.95
CA THR A 192 6.33 11.01 -2.37
C THR A 192 7.53 10.23 -2.91
N TYR A 193 8.12 9.37 -2.07
CA TYR A 193 9.20 8.47 -2.48
C TYR A 193 8.72 7.15 -3.11
N GLY A 194 7.40 6.92 -3.14
CA GLY A 194 6.77 5.73 -3.70
C GLY A 194 6.46 5.86 -5.20
N TYR A 195 5.29 5.39 -5.61
CA TYR A 195 4.91 5.14 -7.01
C TYR A 195 3.81 6.07 -7.54
N ALA A 196 3.56 7.21 -6.89
CA ALA A 196 2.68 8.23 -7.46
C ALA A 196 3.18 8.63 -8.85
N VAL A 197 2.27 8.68 -9.82
CA VAL A 197 2.60 9.11 -11.17
C VAL A 197 2.59 10.64 -11.28
N GLU A 198 3.25 11.19 -12.30
CA GLU A 198 3.26 12.63 -12.54
C GLU A 198 1.84 13.18 -12.59
N GLY A 199 1.59 14.30 -11.91
CA GLY A 199 0.28 14.93 -11.81
C GLY A 199 -0.71 14.25 -10.85
N GLU A 200 -0.35 13.13 -10.24
CA GLU A 200 -1.27 12.39 -9.35
C GLU A 200 -1.69 13.22 -8.12
N TRP A 201 -0.82 14.13 -7.70
CA TRP A 201 -1.05 15.01 -6.55
C TRP A 201 -1.71 16.35 -6.91
N ASP A 202 -1.91 16.63 -8.20
CA ASP A 202 -2.54 17.86 -8.66
C ASP A 202 -3.98 17.92 -8.15
N ASN A 203 -4.34 19.04 -7.51
CA ASN A 203 -5.66 19.25 -6.91
C ASN A 203 -6.05 18.28 -5.77
N LEU A 204 -5.10 17.49 -5.25
CA LEU A 204 -5.29 16.62 -4.12
C LEU A 204 -4.55 17.17 -2.88
N HIS A 205 -5.29 17.29 -1.77
CA HIS A 205 -4.75 17.81 -0.51
C HIS A 205 -4.65 16.70 0.51
N ALA A 206 -3.42 16.25 0.79
CA ALA A 206 -3.10 15.49 2.00
C ALA A 206 -2.80 16.46 3.16
N ASP A 207 -2.99 16.04 4.42
CA ASP A 207 -2.61 16.85 5.57
C ASP A 207 -1.09 17.13 5.60
N LYS A 208 -0.29 16.22 5.08
CA LYS A 208 1.16 16.37 4.87
C LYS A 208 1.64 15.60 3.65
N PHE A 209 2.64 16.17 3.00
CA PHE A 209 3.50 15.49 2.04
C PHE A 209 4.89 15.35 2.64
N VAL A 210 5.53 14.20 2.47
CA VAL A 210 6.90 13.92 2.91
C VAL A 210 7.64 13.17 1.80
N SER A 211 8.90 13.54 1.60
CA SER A 211 9.73 12.98 0.52
C SER A 211 10.73 11.93 1.01
N THR A 212 10.84 11.78 2.31
CA THR A 212 11.76 10.82 2.93
C THR A 212 11.16 10.22 4.20
N THR A 213 11.64 9.03 4.57
CA THR A 213 11.29 8.40 5.85
C THR A 213 11.75 9.24 7.05
N GLN A 214 12.85 10.00 6.89
CA GLN A 214 13.33 10.90 7.95
C GLN A 214 12.36 12.05 8.21
N GLU A 215 11.78 12.63 7.16
CA GLU A 215 10.71 13.62 7.30
C GLU A 215 9.48 13.00 7.97
N LEU A 216 9.10 11.78 7.58
CA LEU A 216 8.01 11.04 8.20
C LEU A 216 8.26 10.83 9.69
N ILE A 217 9.45 10.39 10.10
CA ILE A 217 9.86 10.25 11.50
C ILE A 217 9.72 11.60 12.25
N SER A 218 10.13 12.70 11.62
CA SER A 218 10.09 14.03 12.25
C SER A 218 8.68 14.49 12.62
N LEU A 219 7.66 14.08 11.85
CA LEU A 219 6.26 14.41 12.14
C LEU A 219 5.75 13.80 13.45
N PHE A 220 6.34 12.69 13.87
CA PHE A 220 6.00 11.96 15.08
C PHE A 220 7.05 12.13 16.19
N SER A 221 8.22 12.69 15.87
CA SER A 221 9.24 12.99 16.88
C SER A 221 8.88 14.31 17.58
N PHE A 222 8.76 14.25 18.91
CA PHE A 222 8.57 15.44 19.73
C PHE A 222 9.91 15.72 20.40
N ASN A 223 10.47 16.90 20.20
CA ASN A 223 11.49 17.40 21.11
C ASN A 223 10.85 17.43 22.51
N GLN A 224 11.44 16.69 23.42
CA GLN A 224 11.16 16.77 24.85
C GLN A 224 11.48 18.16 25.37
#